data_8bed86d74a7ad54bcb16cd22c1b313d5
#
_entry.id   8bed86d74a7ad54bcb16cd22c1b313d5
#
_cell.length_a   1.000
_cell.length_b   1.000
_cell.length_c   1.000
_cell.angle_alpha   90.00
_cell.angle_beta   90.00
_cell.angle_gamma   90.00
#
_symmetry.space_group_name_H-M   'P 1'
#
loop_
_entity.id
_entity.type
_entity.pdbx_description
1 polymer ?
#
loop_
_entity_poly.entity_id
_entity_poly.type
_entity_poly.pdbx_seq_one_letter_code
_entity_poly.pdbx_strand_id
1 'polypeptide(L)'
;MKASCSMFSQILKLIPRTDFERMVKQTGAQYRSKGLSSWSQFVGMLFCQLGRAHSLREIEGGLKSCEGKLVHLGIEAPARSSLSYANGHRPWELFEKVFYGLFETVAAKAVGKKKFRFKNKLVSLDSTVIDLCLSMYDWAKFRRTKG
;
A
#
# COMPACT_ATOMS: atom_id res chain seq x y z
N MET A 1 12.23 -23.93 -15.62
CA MET A 1 11.18 -23.80 -14.57
C MET A 1 10.57 -22.42 -14.64
N LYS A 2 9.27 -22.31 -14.95
CA LYS A 2 8.56 -21.00 -14.86
C LYS A 2 8.42 -20.66 -13.37
N ALA A 3 9.11 -19.62 -12.92
CA ALA A 3 8.95 -19.13 -11.56
C ALA A 3 7.47 -18.68 -11.39
N SER A 4 6.72 -19.40 -10.58
CA SER A 4 5.36 -19.00 -10.20
C SER A 4 5.47 -17.72 -9.37
N CYS A 5 5.29 -16.57 -10.03
CA CYS A 5 5.27 -15.29 -9.38
C CYS A 5 3.98 -15.21 -8.55
N SER A 6 4.08 -15.02 -7.24
CA SER A 6 2.89 -14.83 -6.39
C SER A 6 2.10 -13.61 -6.87
N MET A 7 0.78 -13.61 -6.66
CA MET A 7 -0.08 -12.45 -7.00
C MET A 7 0.46 -11.16 -6.37
N PHE A 8 0.94 -11.22 -5.15
CA PHE A 8 1.57 -10.10 -4.45
C PHE A 8 2.79 -9.53 -5.21
N SER A 9 3.66 -10.43 -5.69
CA SER A 9 4.82 -10.03 -6.52
C SER A 9 4.40 -9.42 -7.86
N GLN A 10 3.29 -9.88 -8.45
CA GLN A 10 2.75 -9.31 -9.70
C GLN A 10 2.21 -7.89 -9.47
N ILE A 11 1.54 -7.65 -8.35
CA ILE A 11 1.05 -6.31 -7.98
C ILE A 11 2.23 -5.36 -7.77
N LEU A 12 3.26 -5.79 -7.05
CA LEU A 12 4.46 -4.97 -6.84
C LEU A 12 5.19 -4.60 -8.15
N LYS A 13 5.12 -5.44 -9.19
CA LYS A 13 5.69 -5.12 -10.52
C LYS A 13 4.97 -3.96 -11.22
N LEU A 14 3.75 -3.62 -10.81
CA LEU A 14 3.06 -2.44 -11.35
C LEU A 14 3.67 -1.12 -10.85
N ILE A 15 4.52 -1.19 -9.84
CA ILE A 15 5.20 -0.05 -9.22
C ILE A 15 6.71 -0.24 -9.43
N PRO A 16 7.28 0.33 -10.52
CA PRO A 16 8.71 0.22 -10.78
C PRO A 16 9.53 0.81 -9.62
N ARG A 17 10.57 0.10 -9.20
CA ARG A 17 11.45 0.54 -8.10
C ARG A 17 12.04 1.92 -8.35
N THR A 18 12.44 2.20 -9.57
CA THR A 18 13.00 3.49 -9.99
C THR A 18 12.02 4.64 -9.78
N ASP A 19 10.74 4.42 -10.11
CA ASP A 19 9.69 5.42 -9.91
C ASP A 19 9.39 5.60 -8.42
N PHE A 20 9.33 4.51 -7.67
CA PHE A 20 9.16 4.58 -6.22
C PHE A 20 10.31 5.35 -5.55
N GLU A 21 11.57 5.07 -5.91
CA GLU A 21 12.74 5.78 -5.37
C GLU A 21 12.73 7.27 -5.73
N ARG A 22 12.25 7.64 -6.92
CA ARG A 22 12.03 9.04 -7.29
C ARG A 22 11.00 9.70 -6.38
N MET A 23 9.88 9.04 -6.10
CA MET A 23 8.84 9.54 -5.18
C MET A 23 9.37 9.67 -3.75
N VAL A 24 10.18 8.72 -3.28
CA VAL A 24 10.84 8.78 -1.96
C VAL A 24 11.75 10.01 -1.86
N LYS A 25 12.54 10.30 -2.91
CA LYS A 25 13.39 11.50 -2.94
C LYS A 25 12.57 12.79 -2.93
N GLN A 26 11.48 12.83 -3.71
CA GLN A 26 10.61 14.01 -3.80
C GLN A 26 9.89 14.32 -2.48
N THR A 27 9.51 13.29 -1.72
CA THR A 27 8.79 13.45 -0.45
C THR A 27 9.73 13.52 0.76
N GLY A 28 11.02 13.21 0.59
CA GLY A 28 11.95 13.12 1.70
C GLY A 28 11.68 11.93 2.64
N ALA A 29 10.89 10.95 2.23
CA ALA A 29 10.43 9.85 3.10
C ALA A 29 11.55 8.97 3.68
N GLN A 30 12.75 9.01 3.10
CA GLN A 30 13.94 8.31 3.62
C GLN A 30 14.89 9.25 4.38
N TYR A 31 14.56 10.53 4.54
CA TYR A 31 15.43 11.49 5.19
C TYR A 31 15.74 11.08 6.63
N ARG A 32 17.03 11.02 6.99
CA ARG A 32 17.54 10.60 8.31
C ARG A 32 17.02 9.24 8.80
N SER A 33 16.44 8.42 7.93
CA SER A 33 15.95 7.09 8.30
C SER A 33 17.11 6.09 8.28
N LYS A 34 17.38 5.48 9.44
CA LYS A 34 18.32 4.36 9.60
C LYS A 34 17.51 3.07 9.77
N GLY A 35 17.90 2.01 9.13
CA GLY A 35 17.26 0.69 9.25
C GLY A 35 16.15 0.46 8.22
N LEU A 36 14.89 0.56 8.60
CA LEU A 36 13.77 0.24 7.72
C LEU A 36 13.70 1.15 6.49
N SER A 37 13.80 0.57 5.29
CA SER A 37 13.65 1.34 4.05
C SER A 37 12.19 1.76 3.82
N SER A 38 11.97 2.85 3.04
CA SER A 38 10.62 3.26 2.64
C SER A 38 9.93 2.19 1.79
N TRP A 39 10.71 1.42 1.02
CA TRP A 39 10.19 0.28 0.27
C TRP A 39 9.71 -0.83 1.17
N SER A 40 10.50 -1.22 2.19
CA SER A 40 10.10 -2.27 3.14
C SER A 40 8.85 -1.87 3.92
N GLN A 41 8.71 -0.59 4.29
CA GLN A 41 7.48 -0.07 4.88
C GLN A 41 6.31 -0.20 3.91
N PHE A 42 6.48 0.27 2.67
CA PHE A 42 5.44 0.22 1.65
C PHE A 42 4.97 -1.23 1.39
N VAL A 43 5.90 -2.17 1.22
CA VAL A 43 5.59 -3.59 1.02
C VAL A 43 4.87 -4.17 2.25
N GLY A 44 5.28 -3.82 3.47
CA GLY A 44 4.61 -4.23 4.70
C GLY A 44 3.18 -3.69 4.80
N MET A 45 2.95 -2.43 4.46
CA MET A 45 1.61 -1.82 4.46
C MET A 45 0.72 -2.39 3.34
N LEU A 46 1.28 -2.67 2.16
CA LEU A 46 0.55 -3.34 1.08
C LEU A 46 0.17 -4.78 1.48
N PHE A 47 1.09 -5.50 2.14
CA PHE A 47 0.79 -6.83 2.70
C PHE A 47 -0.34 -6.77 3.71
N CYS A 48 -0.38 -5.74 4.56
CA CYS A 48 -1.47 -5.51 5.50
C CYS A 48 -2.84 -5.47 4.79
N GLN A 49 -2.95 -4.69 3.72
CA GLN A 49 -4.20 -4.54 2.98
C GLN A 49 -4.62 -5.83 2.24
N LEU A 50 -3.68 -6.46 1.56
CA LEU A 50 -3.97 -7.66 0.76
C LEU A 50 -4.12 -8.94 1.60
N GLY A 51 -3.35 -9.05 2.68
CA GLY A 51 -3.39 -10.16 3.62
C GLY A 51 -4.43 -10.01 4.71
N ARG A 52 -5.17 -8.88 4.74
CA ARG A 52 -6.15 -8.55 5.79
C ARG A 52 -5.56 -8.66 7.20
N ALA A 53 -4.32 -8.20 7.36
CA ALA A 53 -3.70 -8.13 8.67
C ALA A 53 -4.29 -6.93 9.45
N HIS A 54 -4.72 -7.16 10.68
CA HIS A 54 -5.37 -6.15 11.52
C HIS A 54 -4.42 -5.47 12.51
N SER A 55 -3.17 -5.89 12.54
CA SER A 55 -2.16 -5.34 13.45
C SER A 55 -0.76 -5.38 12.87
N LEU A 56 0.13 -4.49 13.34
CA LEU A 56 1.55 -4.51 12.98
C LEU A 56 2.24 -5.82 13.40
N ARG A 57 1.72 -6.50 14.42
CA ARG A 57 2.23 -7.80 14.86
C ARG A 57 1.91 -8.90 13.84
N GLU A 58 0.71 -8.85 13.25
CA GLU A 58 0.31 -9.78 12.19
C GLU A 58 1.09 -9.51 10.90
N ILE A 59 1.40 -8.25 10.57
CA ILE A 59 2.26 -7.90 9.44
C ILE A 59 3.66 -8.51 9.64
N GLU A 60 4.27 -8.29 10.80
CA GLU A 60 5.58 -8.84 11.14
C GLU A 60 5.57 -10.37 11.06
N GLY A 61 4.61 -11.03 11.72
CA GLY A 61 4.49 -12.49 11.75
C GLY A 61 4.24 -13.09 10.36
N GLY A 62 3.33 -12.49 9.60
CA GLY A 62 3.00 -12.95 8.24
C GLY A 62 4.18 -12.80 7.28
N LEU A 63 4.92 -11.68 7.33
CA LEU A 63 6.11 -11.50 6.51
C LEU A 63 7.25 -12.42 6.96
N LYS A 64 7.47 -12.63 8.25
CA LYS A 64 8.46 -13.61 8.75
C LYS A 64 8.16 -15.03 8.27
N SER A 65 6.91 -15.43 8.23
CA SER A 65 6.54 -16.76 7.70
C SER A 65 6.87 -16.95 6.22
N CYS A 66 7.08 -15.85 5.50
CA CYS A 66 7.43 -15.82 4.08
C CYS A 66 8.90 -15.43 3.84
N GLU A 67 9.77 -15.44 4.83
CA GLU A 67 11.11 -14.84 4.79
C GLU A 67 11.96 -15.31 3.60
N GLY A 68 11.98 -16.59 3.30
CA GLY A 68 12.69 -17.14 2.14
C GLY A 68 12.20 -16.63 0.77
N LYS A 69 11.00 -16.01 0.71
CA LYS A 69 10.40 -15.42 -0.50
C LYS A 69 10.57 -13.91 -0.56
N LEU A 70 10.92 -13.25 0.55
CA LEU A 70 11.03 -11.80 0.64
C LEU A 70 12.25 -11.26 -0.10
N VAL A 71 13.30 -12.07 -0.24
CA VAL A 71 14.53 -11.72 -0.98
C VAL A 71 14.21 -11.28 -2.41
N HIS A 72 13.25 -11.95 -3.08
CA HIS A 72 12.82 -11.56 -4.42
C HIS A 72 12.08 -10.21 -4.47
N LEU A 73 11.60 -9.72 -3.34
CA LEU A 73 10.96 -8.42 -3.20
C LEU A 73 11.97 -7.32 -2.77
N GLY A 74 13.22 -7.71 -2.49
CA GLY A 74 14.28 -6.83 -2.03
C GLY A 74 14.02 -6.27 -0.63
N ILE A 75 13.40 -7.06 0.25
CA ILE A 75 13.13 -6.70 1.65
C ILE A 75 13.45 -7.85 2.60
N GLU A 76 13.66 -7.49 3.85
CA GLU A 76 13.58 -8.36 5.01
C GLU A 76 12.28 -8.10 5.77
N ALA A 77 11.84 -9.05 6.60
CA ALA A 77 10.65 -8.86 7.41
C ALA A 77 10.85 -7.71 8.41
N PRO A 78 10.09 -6.63 8.32
CA PRO A 78 10.27 -5.48 9.18
C PRO A 78 9.82 -5.77 10.60
N ALA A 79 10.59 -5.31 11.59
CA ALA A 79 10.17 -5.37 12.99
C ALA A 79 8.98 -4.43 13.24
N ARG A 80 8.07 -4.85 14.12
CA ARG A 80 6.88 -4.07 14.52
C ARG A 80 7.21 -2.65 14.97
N SER A 81 8.23 -2.50 15.83
CA SER A 81 8.67 -1.19 16.32
C SER A 81 9.13 -0.26 15.20
N SER A 82 9.88 -0.80 14.24
CA SER A 82 10.35 -0.04 13.08
C SER A 82 9.19 0.40 12.17
N LEU A 83 8.20 -0.47 11.95
CA LEU A 83 6.99 -0.12 11.20
C LEU A 83 6.18 0.95 11.94
N SER A 84 5.97 0.81 13.26
CA SER A 84 5.26 1.79 14.06
C SER A 84 5.92 3.16 13.99
N TYR A 85 7.24 3.20 14.19
CA TYR A 85 7.99 4.45 14.09
C TYR A 85 7.89 5.07 12.68
N ALA A 86 8.08 4.27 11.65
CA ALA A 86 8.00 4.75 10.27
C ALA A 86 6.61 5.30 9.92
N ASN A 87 5.54 4.65 10.38
CA ASN A 87 4.17 5.11 10.14
C ASN A 87 3.83 6.43 10.83
N GLY A 88 4.46 6.70 11.99
CA GLY A 88 4.24 7.95 12.72
C GLY A 88 5.12 9.13 12.27
N HIS A 89 6.22 8.87 11.55
CA HIS A 89 7.22 9.90 11.27
C HIS A 89 7.46 10.15 9.77
N ARG A 90 7.06 9.24 8.89
CA ARG A 90 7.25 9.43 7.45
C ARG A 90 6.07 10.15 6.82
N PRO A 91 6.33 10.97 5.80
CA PRO A 91 5.29 11.72 5.11
C PRO A 91 4.32 10.76 4.41
N TRP A 92 3.04 10.94 4.61
CA TRP A 92 1.96 10.17 3.98
C TRP A 92 1.86 10.45 2.46
N GLU A 93 2.38 11.58 2.03
CA GLU A 93 2.43 12.02 0.63
C GLU A 93 3.17 11.04 -0.28
N LEU A 94 4.05 10.20 0.30
CA LEU A 94 4.67 9.10 -0.45
C LEU A 94 3.59 8.12 -0.95
N PHE A 95 2.68 7.73 -0.08
CA PHE A 95 1.62 6.78 -0.44
C PHE A 95 0.63 7.39 -1.45
N GLU A 96 0.33 8.66 -1.29
CA GLU A 96 -0.49 9.42 -2.24
C GLU A 96 0.14 9.43 -3.64
N LYS A 97 1.44 9.77 -3.74
CA LYS A 97 2.15 9.75 -5.03
C LYS A 97 2.19 8.36 -5.67
N VAL A 98 2.39 7.32 -4.86
CA VAL A 98 2.36 5.93 -5.35
C VAL A 98 0.98 5.59 -5.89
N PHE A 99 -0.09 5.99 -5.18
CA PHE A 99 -1.47 5.77 -5.62
C PHE A 99 -1.74 6.44 -6.96
N TYR A 100 -1.45 7.72 -7.11
CA TYR A 100 -1.71 8.43 -8.37
C TYR A 100 -0.85 7.90 -9.52
N GLY A 101 0.42 7.59 -9.30
CA GLY A 101 1.28 6.99 -10.31
C GLY A 101 0.78 5.61 -10.78
N LEU A 102 0.27 4.80 -9.85
CA LEU A 102 -0.36 3.53 -10.19
C LEU A 102 -1.67 3.74 -10.94
N PHE A 103 -2.50 4.68 -10.49
CA PHE A 103 -3.76 5.02 -11.13
C PHE A 103 -3.56 5.46 -12.59
N GLU A 104 -2.61 6.34 -12.86
CA GLU A 104 -2.25 6.76 -14.22
C GLU A 104 -1.80 5.58 -15.08
N THR A 105 -0.96 4.70 -14.53
CA THR A 105 -0.48 3.49 -15.23
C THR A 105 -1.63 2.55 -15.61
N VAL A 106 -2.58 2.35 -14.69
CA VAL A 106 -3.75 1.50 -14.92
C VAL A 106 -4.73 2.16 -15.89
N ALA A 107 -4.98 3.46 -15.71
CA ALA A 107 -5.86 4.23 -16.60
C ALA A 107 -5.36 4.22 -18.05
N ALA A 108 -4.05 4.44 -18.25
CA ALA A 108 -3.44 4.36 -19.59
C ALA A 108 -3.62 2.99 -20.25
N LYS A 109 -3.50 1.90 -19.47
CA LYS A 109 -3.73 0.52 -19.97
C LYS A 109 -5.21 0.21 -20.22
N ALA A 110 -6.13 0.93 -19.58
CA ALA A 110 -7.57 0.73 -19.74
C ALA A 110 -8.13 1.42 -21.00
N VAL A 111 -7.46 2.44 -21.51
CA VAL A 111 -7.85 3.24 -22.71
C VAL A 111 -7.81 2.41 -24.00
N GLY A 112 -7.88 1.19 -24.08
CA GLY A 112 -8.02 0.38 -25.30
C GLY A 112 -9.06 -0.71 -25.19
N LYS A 113 -9.63 -0.92 -24.01
CA LYS A 113 -10.60 -1.98 -23.77
C LYS A 113 -12.01 -1.45 -23.98
N LYS A 114 -12.79 -2.20 -24.75
CA LYS A 114 -14.18 -1.99 -25.19
C LYS A 114 -14.88 -0.79 -24.54
N LYS A 115 -15.06 0.28 -25.33
CA LYS A 115 -15.88 1.43 -24.93
C LYS A 115 -17.30 0.94 -24.63
N PHE A 116 -17.82 1.29 -23.47
CA PHE A 116 -19.25 1.14 -23.21
C PHE A 116 -20.05 1.85 -24.28
N ARG A 117 -21.17 1.27 -24.71
CA ARG A 117 -22.04 1.86 -25.75
C ARG A 117 -22.80 3.10 -25.29
N PHE A 118 -22.58 3.56 -24.08
CA PHE A 118 -23.22 4.75 -23.53
C PHE A 118 -22.50 6.03 -23.98
N LYS A 119 -23.26 7.02 -24.40
CA LYS A 119 -22.74 8.36 -24.78
C LYS A 119 -22.40 9.19 -23.54
N ASN A 120 -23.02 8.92 -22.40
CA ASN A 120 -22.85 9.67 -21.16
C ASN A 120 -21.65 9.17 -20.36
N LYS A 121 -21.06 10.08 -19.57
CA LYS A 121 -19.96 9.74 -18.64
C LYS A 121 -20.48 8.78 -17.57
N LEU A 122 -19.92 7.57 -17.52
CA LEU A 122 -20.20 6.61 -16.48
C LEU A 122 -19.24 6.86 -15.29
N VAL A 123 -19.80 7.07 -14.11
CA VAL A 123 -19.04 7.21 -12.86
C VAL A 123 -19.48 6.12 -11.92
N SER A 124 -18.54 5.35 -11.39
CA SER A 124 -18.78 4.39 -10.31
C SER A 124 -18.44 5.07 -8.99
N LEU A 125 -19.38 5.05 -8.05
CA LEU A 125 -19.19 5.49 -6.68
C LEU A 125 -19.17 4.25 -5.79
N ASP A 126 -18.11 4.10 -5.02
CA ASP A 126 -17.99 3.07 -3.98
C ASP A 126 -17.75 3.76 -2.64
N SER A 127 -18.24 3.14 -1.57
CA SER A 127 -18.05 3.62 -0.20
C SER A 127 -17.26 2.59 0.59
N THR A 128 -16.20 3.05 1.24
CA THR A 128 -15.40 2.22 2.14
C THR A 128 -15.63 2.67 3.57
N VAL A 129 -15.97 1.73 4.45
CA VAL A 129 -16.04 1.98 5.89
C VAL A 129 -14.66 1.76 6.50
N ILE A 130 -14.15 2.78 7.16
CA ILE A 130 -12.88 2.73 7.89
C ILE A 130 -13.22 2.83 9.38
N ASP A 131 -12.88 1.80 10.14
CA ASP A 131 -13.03 1.81 11.59
C ASP A 131 -11.94 2.72 12.19
N LEU A 132 -12.37 3.81 12.82
CA LEU A 132 -11.50 4.76 13.50
C LEU A 132 -11.53 4.55 15.00
N CYS A 133 -10.36 4.60 15.62
CA CYS A 133 -10.27 4.58 17.07
C CYS A 133 -10.78 5.91 17.64
N LEU A 134 -11.90 5.89 18.36
CA LEU A 134 -12.53 7.08 18.93
C LEU A 134 -11.62 7.84 19.90
N SER A 135 -10.68 7.16 20.56
CA SER A 135 -9.69 7.82 21.42
C SER A 135 -8.67 8.67 20.66
N MET A 136 -8.51 8.42 19.36
CA MET A 136 -7.63 9.20 18.48
C MET A 136 -8.38 10.23 17.63
N TYR A 137 -9.69 10.04 17.44
CA TYR A 137 -10.52 10.86 16.56
C TYR A 137 -11.86 11.20 17.22
N ASP A 138 -11.85 12.15 18.14
CA ASP A 138 -13.04 12.56 18.92
C ASP A 138 -14.22 13.04 18.06
N TRP A 139 -13.94 13.48 16.82
CA TRP A 139 -14.94 13.92 15.85
C TRP A 139 -15.59 12.76 15.09
N ALA A 140 -14.99 11.55 15.10
CA ALA A 140 -15.49 10.39 14.36
C ALA A 140 -16.60 9.67 15.11
N LYS A 141 -17.76 10.31 15.26
CA LYS A 141 -18.95 9.71 15.88
C LYS A 141 -19.73 8.93 14.84
N PHE A 142 -19.56 7.62 14.78
CA PHE A 142 -20.37 6.76 13.95
C PHE A 142 -21.67 6.37 14.69
N ARG A 143 -22.81 6.81 14.19
CA ARG A 143 -24.11 6.27 14.60
C ARG A 143 -24.42 5.05 13.76
N ARG A 144 -24.41 3.85 14.36
CA ARG A 144 -25.10 2.71 13.77
C ARG A 144 -26.59 3.04 13.76
N THR A 145 -27.11 3.44 12.62
CA THR A 145 -28.54 3.39 12.39
C THR A 145 -28.92 1.92 12.37
N LYS A 146 -29.69 1.49 13.37
CA LYS A 146 -30.36 0.20 13.34
C LYS A 146 -31.35 0.27 12.18
N GLY A 147 -31.06 -0.48 11.10
CA GLY A 147 -32.04 -0.84 10.11
C GLY A 147 -32.91 -1.96 10.66
#